data_0fbea7732f6d4822efc0e224790e4071
#
_entry.id   0fbea7732f6d4822efc0e224790e4071
#
_cell.length_a   1.000
_cell.length_b   1.000
_cell.length_c   1.000
_cell.angle_alpha   90.00
_cell.angle_beta   90.00
_cell.angle_gamma   90.00
#
_symmetry.space_group_name_H-M   'P 1'
#
loop_
_entity.id
_entity.type
_entity.pdbx_description
1 polymer ?
#
loop_
_entity_poly.entity_id
_entity_poly.type
_entity_poly.pdbx_seq_one_letter_code
_entity_poly.pdbx_strand_id
1 'polypeptide(L)'
;LGDVYKRQLSKILDWSDRSTCVLFGDGAGCAIVEADDSREIYIDAGSDGAKGDVLTCEERHLNNLLVKDDSPMQQVTMDGQEVFKFAVRMVPKSITKVLDQAGVDKEEVKYFVLHQANRRIIEAAARRLKQPIEKFPMNVDRCANTSSATVPILLDEMNQKGMLTVSYTHLRAHET
;
A
#
# COMPACT_ATOMS: atom_id res chain seq x y z
N LEU A 1 5.13 -17.30 11.49
CA LEU A 1 5.68 -15.95 11.60
C LEU A 1 4.53 -14.94 11.55
N GLY A 2 4.48 -14.04 12.54
CA GLY A 2 3.48 -12.96 12.56
C GLY A 2 4.14 -11.64 12.19
N ASP A 3 3.46 -10.83 11.41
CA ASP A 3 3.88 -9.48 11.11
C ASP A 3 2.78 -8.48 11.48
N VAL A 4 3.18 -7.33 12.03
CA VAL A 4 2.29 -6.30 12.53
C VAL A 4 2.62 -4.97 11.85
N TYR A 5 1.69 -4.48 11.06
CA TYR A 5 1.78 -3.18 10.39
C TYR A 5 1.00 -2.14 11.20
N LYS A 6 1.71 -1.27 11.90
CA LYS A 6 1.13 -0.13 12.62
C LYS A 6 1.69 1.16 12.07
N ARG A 7 0.83 2.05 11.62
CA ARG A 7 1.19 3.40 11.17
C ARG A 7 0.33 4.43 11.86
N GLN A 8 0.99 5.38 12.49
CA GLN A 8 0.36 6.56 13.09
C GLN A 8 0.88 7.80 12.37
N LEU A 9 0.24 8.09 11.23
CA LEU A 9 0.64 9.17 10.34
C LEU A 9 0.19 10.54 10.89
N SER A 10 -0.87 10.57 11.69
CA SER A 10 -1.39 11.78 12.31
C SER A 10 -0.35 12.57 13.10
N LYS A 11 0.70 11.91 13.60
CA LYS A 11 1.80 12.55 14.35
C LYS A 11 2.85 13.26 13.48
N ILE A 12 2.88 12.95 12.19
CA ILE A 12 3.92 13.44 11.29
C ILE A 12 3.34 14.26 10.13
N LEU A 13 2.04 14.56 10.17
CA LEU A 13 1.36 15.37 9.18
C LEU A 13 1.34 16.84 9.60
N ASP A 14 1.49 17.72 8.62
CA ASP A 14 1.14 19.12 8.75
C ASP A 14 -0.38 19.28 8.58
N TRP A 15 -1.07 19.54 9.68
CA TRP A 15 -2.53 19.72 9.69
C TRP A 15 -2.98 21.03 9.03
N SER A 16 -2.06 21.95 8.75
CA SER A 16 -2.31 23.18 7.99
C SER A 16 -2.20 22.94 6.47
N ASP A 17 -1.44 21.92 6.04
CA ASP A 17 -1.35 21.53 4.63
C ASP A 17 -2.49 20.57 4.26
N ARG A 18 -3.56 21.13 3.73
CA ARG A 18 -4.73 20.37 3.27
C ARG A 18 -4.47 19.50 2.03
N SER A 19 -3.38 19.73 1.31
CA SER A 19 -3.02 18.90 0.15
C SER A 19 -2.52 17.51 0.57
N THR A 20 -2.00 17.40 1.78
CA THR A 20 -1.39 16.19 2.32
C THR A 20 -2.19 15.58 3.46
N CYS A 21 -2.62 16.38 4.46
CA CYS A 21 -3.24 15.84 5.67
C CYS A 21 -4.57 15.11 5.43
N VAL A 22 -5.32 15.49 4.40
CA VAL A 22 -6.62 14.87 4.07
C VAL A 22 -6.51 13.48 3.43
N LEU A 23 -5.30 13.07 3.03
CA LEU A 23 -5.07 11.81 2.33
C LEU A 23 -4.77 10.66 3.28
N PHE A 24 -4.13 10.95 4.42
CA PHE A 24 -3.58 9.94 5.30
C PHE A 24 -4.48 9.65 6.51
N GLY A 25 -4.40 8.41 6.98
CA GLY A 25 -5.08 7.96 8.19
C GLY A 25 -4.18 7.09 9.07
N ASP A 26 -4.60 6.89 10.29
CA ASP A 26 -3.95 5.98 11.23
C ASP A 26 -4.59 4.59 11.12
N GLY A 27 -3.76 3.55 11.19
CA GLY A 27 -4.26 2.20 11.14
C GLY A 27 -3.22 1.17 11.55
N ALA A 28 -3.70 -0.02 11.89
CA ALA A 28 -2.89 -1.18 12.16
C ALA A 28 -3.54 -2.43 11.58
N GLY A 29 -2.74 -3.35 11.10
CA GLY A 29 -3.18 -4.66 10.66
C GLY A 29 -2.08 -5.67 10.95
N CYS A 30 -2.45 -6.94 11.10
CA CYS A 30 -1.50 -8.01 11.28
C CYS A 30 -1.88 -9.22 10.43
N ALA A 31 -0.89 -10.02 10.10
CA ALA A 31 -1.06 -11.29 9.42
C ALA A 31 -0.21 -12.36 10.09
N ILE A 32 -0.72 -13.58 10.12
CA ILE A 32 0.07 -14.76 10.50
C ILE A 32 0.44 -15.47 9.21
N VAL A 33 1.74 -15.64 9.01
CA VAL A 33 2.30 -16.30 7.82
C VAL A 33 2.83 -17.66 8.24
N GLU A 34 2.38 -18.70 7.55
CA GLU A 34 2.84 -20.07 7.73
C GLU A 34 3.59 -20.53 6.47
N ALA A 35 4.65 -21.31 6.65
CA ALA A 35 5.35 -21.91 5.53
C ALA A 35 4.47 -22.96 4.86
N ASP A 36 4.38 -22.90 3.53
CA ASP A 36 3.61 -23.85 2.71
C ASP A 36 4.44 -24.23 1.48
N ASP A 37 4.99 -25.43 1.47
CA ASP A 37 5.82 -25.93 0.36
C ASP A 37 5.00 -26.28 -0.90
N SER A 38 3.67 -26.27 -0.80
CA SER A 38 2.77 -26.58 -1.92
C SER A 38 2.50 -25.38 -2.83
N ARG A 39 3.02 -24.18 -2.49
CA ARG A 39 2.70 -22.94 -3.19
C ARG A 39 3.93 -22.10 -3.45
N GLU A 40 3.96 -21.49 -4.60
CA GLU A 40 5.00 -20.54 -4.98
C GLU A 40 4.55 -19.10 -4.75
N ILE A 41 5.49 -18.24 -4.33
CA ILE A 41 5.30 -16.80 -4.22
C ILE A 41 6.14 -16.13 -5.30
N TYR A 42 5.49 -15.36 -6.15
CA TYR A 42 6.15 -14.56 -7.18
C TYR A 42 6.24 -13.10 -6.71
N ILE A 43 7.42 -12.52 -6.84
CA ILE A 43 7.70 -11.17 -6.32
C ILE A 43 8.32 -10.32 -7.43
N ASP A 44 7.81 -9.10 -7.59
CA ASP A 44 8.46 -8.01 -8.31
C ASP A 44 8.66 -6.85 -7.35
N ALA A 45 9.89 -6.51 -7.08
CA ALA A 45 10.27 -5.40 -6.22
C ALA A 45 11.21 -4.46 -6.94
N GLY A 46 11.13 -3.17 -6.64
CA GLY A 46 11.99 -2.17 -7.23
C GLY A 46 11.84 -0.82 -6.54
N SER A 47 12.82 0.05 -6.74
CA SER A 47 12.81 1.43 -6.25
C SER A 47 13.38 2.37 -7.33
N ASP A 48 12.95 3.63 -7.30
CA ASP A 48 13.49 4.70 -8.14
C ASP A 48 14.04 5.81 -7.24
N GLY A 49 15.29 5.65 -6.81
CA GLY A 49 15.97 6.59 -5.91
C GLY A 49 16.19 7.98 -6.52
N ALA A 50 16.11 8.12 -7.85
CA ALA A 50 16.22 9.43 -8.51
C ALA A 50 15.01 10.35 -8.21
N LYS A 51 13.94 9.81 -7.63
CA LYS A 51 12.72 10.53 -7.24
C LYS A 51 12.45 10.50 -5.74
N GLY A 52 13.47 10.31 -4.93
CA GLY A 52 13.35 10.26 -3.48
C GLY A 52 12.69 11.50 -2.87
N ASP A 53 12.91 12.66 -3.48
CA ASP A 53 12.44 13.95 -2.97
C ASP A 53 10.92 14.18 -3.11
N VAL A 54 10.22 13.32 -3.88
CA VAL A 54 8.77 13.51 -4.12
C VAL A 54 7.88 13.10 -2.95
N LEU A 55 8.41 12.32 -2.01
CA LEU A 55 7.74 11.93 -0.77
C LEU A 55 8.80 11.74 0.31
N THR A 56 8.87 12.67 1.25
CA THR A 56 9.89 12.66 2.30
C THR A 56 9.30 12.81 3.69
N CYS A 57 10.04 12.30 4.68
CA CYS A 57 9.81 12.54 6.10
C CYS A 57 11.18 12.51 6.76
N GLU A 58 11.87 13.67 6.75
CA GLU A 58 13.33 13.71 6.93
C GLU A 58 13.80 13.47 8.35
N GLU A 59 13.17 13.99 9.37
CA GLU A 59 13.73 13.86 10.73
C GLU A 59 12.75 13.29 11.74
N ARG A 60 13.20 12.30 12.47
CA ARG A 60 12.60 11.87 13.74
C ARG A 60 13.61 12.01 14.85
N HIS A 61 13.22 12.76 15.88
CA HIS A 61 14.02 12.81 17.09
C HIS A 61 14.19 11.43 17.71
N LEU A 62 15.42 11.06 17.95
CA LEU A 62 15.76 9.88 18.76
C LEU A 62 15.73 10.29 20.24
N ASN A 63 14.55 10.64 20.75
CA ASN A 63 14.39 10.94 22.15
C ASN A 63 14.41 9.65 22.98
N ASN A 64 15.44 9.50 23.80
CA ASN A 64 15.61 8.43 24.76
C ASN A 64 16.18 8.99 26.09
N LEU A 65 16.52 8.11 27.02
CA LEU A 65 17.04 8.53 28.32
C LEU A 65 18.38 9.32 28.25
N LEU A 66 19.12 9.17 27.16
CA LEU A 66 20.49 9.74 27.01
C LEU A 66 20.53 10.90 26.02
N VAL A 67 19.59 10.95 25.07
CA VAL A 67 19.56 11.97 24.02
C VAL A 67 18.20 12.64 24.03
N LYS A 68 18.21 13.96 24.21
CA LYS A 68 17.05 14.83 24.01
C LYS A 68 17.33 15.75 22.85
N ASP A 69 16.45 15.73 21.89
CA ASP A 69 16.48 16.60 20.72
C ASP A 69 15.18 17.40 20.68
N ASP A 70 15.29 18.70 20.89
CA ASP A 70 14.18 19.66 20.96
C ASP A 70 13.98 20.39 19.61
N SER A 71 14.69 19.99 18.54
CA SER A 71 14.51 20.59 17.22
C SER A 71 13.08 20.35 16.68
N PRO A 72 12.56 21.23 15.82
CA PRO A 72 11.23 21.04 15.24
C PRO A 72 11.18 19.74 14.43
N MET A 73 10.20 18.88 14.73
CA MET A 73 9.98 17.65 13.99
C MET A 73 9.55 17.97 12.56
N GLN A 74 10.27 17.45 11.58
CA GLN A 74 9.89 17.63 10.19
C GLN A 74 8.69 16.73 9.84
N GLN A 75 7.77 17.30 9.09
CA GLN A 75 6.53 16.69 8.70
C GLN A 75 6.68 15.99 7.33
N VAL A 76 5.73 15.11 7.00
CA VAL A 76 5.68 14.50 5.68
C VAL A 76 5.43 15.56 4.63
N THR A 77 6.28 15.59 3.61
CA THR A 77 6.07 16.40 2.41
C THR A 77 5.87 15.51 1.19
N MET A 78 4.96 15.88 0.29
CA MET A 78 4.63 15.07 -0.86
C MET A 78 4.28 15.91 -2.09
N ASP A 79 4.95 15.61 -3.22
CA ASP A 79 4.44 15.99 -4.52
C ASP A 79 3.43 14.93 -5.01
N GLY A 80 2.16 15.16 -4.69
CA GLY A 80 1.09 14.23 -5.01
C GLY A 80 0.91 13.98 -6.51
N GLN A 81 1.33 14.90 -7.40
CA GLN A 81 1.24 14.69 -8.84
C GLN A 81 2.31 13.72 -9.34
N GLU A 82 3.55 13.87 -8.87
CA GLU A 82 4.63 12.96 -9.24
C GLU A 82 4.43 11.56 -8.65
N VAL A 83 3.98 11.47 -7.39
CA VAL A 83 3.59 10.18 -6.78
C VAL A 83 2.48 9.52 -7.57
N PHE A 84 1.44 10.26 -7.99
CA PHE A 84 0.36 9.73 -8.81
C PHE A 84 0.86 9.22 -10.16
N LYS A 85 1.68 10.00 -10.88
CA LYS A 85 2.26 9.60 -12.19
C LYS A 85 3.09 8.33 -12.07
N PHE A 86 3.90 8.26 -11.01
CA PHE A 86 4.69 7.07 -10.71
C PHE A 86 3.80 5.85 -10.48
N ALA A 87 2.85 5.92 -9.55
CA ALA A 87 1.98 4.81 -9.20
C ALA A 87 1.15 4.29 -10.38
N VAL A 88 0.53 5.19 -11.15
CA VAL A 88 -0.27 4.81 -12.33
C VAL A 88 0.56 4.12 -13.40
N ARG A 89 1.86 4.40 -13.48
CA ARG A 89 2.78 3.74 -14.40
C ARG A 89 3.28 2.40 -13.86
N MET A 90 3.70 2.37 -12.59
CA MET A 90 4.44 1.23 -12.05
C MET A 90 3.54 0.11 -11.58
N VAL A 91 2.39 0.42 -10.95
CA VAL A 91 1.48 -0.61 -10.43
C VAL A 91 1.02 -1.60 -11.51
N PRO A 92 0.48 -1.18 -12.67
CA PRO A 92 0.10 -2.14 -13.72
C PRO A 92 1.29 -2.90 -14.29
N LYS A 93 2.47 -2.25 -14.41
CA LYS A 93 3.68 -2.89 -14.93
C LYS A 93 4.14 -4.01 -14.00
N SER A 94 4.18 -3.77 -12.70
CA SER A 94 4.57 -4.76 -11.71
C SER A 94 3.57 -5.93 -11.66
N ILE A 95 2.26 -5.63 -11.69
CA ILE A 95 1.22 -6.67 -11.76
C ILE A 95 1.43 -7.56 -12.98
N THR A 96 1.60 -6.98 -14.17
CA THR A 96 1.83 -7.76 -15.41
C THR A 96 3.06 -8.65 -15.27
N LYS A 97 4.17 -8.09 -14.77
CA LYS A 97 5.42 -8.85 -14.61
C LYS A 97 5.28 -10.03 -13.65
N VAL A 98 4.56 -9.86 -12.55
CA VAL A 98 4.32 -10.94 -11.59
C VAL A 98 3.38 -12.01 -12.20
N LEU A 99 2.38 -11.60 -12.99
CA LEU A 99 1.50 -12.53 -13.69
C LEU A 99 2.25 -13.35 -14.74
N ASP A 100 3.13 -12.69 -15.52
CA ASP A 100 3.99 -13.35 -16.50
C ASP A 100 4.93 -14.38 -15.83
N GLN A 101 5.52 -14.03 -14.68
CA GLN A 101 6.36 -14.97 -13.90
C GLN A 101 5.55 -16.17 -13.40
N ALA A 102 4.31 -15.96 -13.01
CA ALA A 102 3.44 -17.00 -12.48
C ALA A 102 2.78 -17.84 -13.59
N GLY A 103 2.87 -17.43 -14.85
CA GLY A 103 2.13 -18.06 -15.96
C GLY A 103 0.61 -17.99 -15.80
N VAL A 104 0.09 -16.94 -15.14
CA VAL A 104 -1.33 -16.76 -14.82
C VAL A 104 -1.92 -15.65 -15.67
N ASP A 105 -3.03 -15.93 -16.33
CA ASP A 105 -3.78 -14.93 -17.07
C ASP A 105 -4.47 -13.96 -16.10
N LYS A 106 -4.42 -12.65 -16.40
CA LYS A 106 -5.07 -11.61 -15.57
C LYS A 106 -6.59 -11.81 -15.45
N GLU A 107 -7.21 -12.48 -16.42
CA GLU A 107 -8.62 -12.87 -16.42
C GLU A 107 -8.94 -13.88 -15.31
N GLU A 108 -8.00 -14.75 -14.97
CA GLU A 108 -8.12 -15.76 -13.91
C GLU A 108 -7.96 -15.19 -12.51
N VAL A 109 -7.34 -13.99 -12.39
CA VAL A 109 -7.17 -13.32 -11.10
C VAL A 109 -8.52 -12.90 -10.55
N LYS A 110 -8.87 -13.37 -9.36
CA LYS A 110 -10.12 -13.02 -8.70
C LYS A 110 -10.10 -11.60 -8.15
N TYR A 111 -9.04 -11.21 -7.46
CA TYR A 111 -8.88 -9.88 -6.87
C TYR A 111 -7.46 -9.36 -7.03
N PHE A 112 -7.37 -8.07 -7.33
CA PHE A 112 -6.16 -7.27 -7.27
C PHE A 112 -6.21 -6.41 -6.01
N VAL A 113 -5.57 -6.85 -4.95
CA VAL A 113 -5.56 -6.15 -3.66
C VAL A 113 -4.40 -5.17 -3.65
N LEU A 114 -4.71 -3.88 -3.85
CA LEU A 114 -3.71 -2.83 -3.96
C LEU A 114 -3.60 -2.04 -2.66
N HIS A 115 -2.45 -1.40 -2.48
CA HIS A 115 -2.29 -0.36 -1.48
C HIS A 115 -3.34 0.74 -1.65
N GLN A 116 -4.00 1.14 -0.57
CA GLN A 116 -5.11 2.09 -0.57
C GLN A 116 -4.62 3.54 -0.49
N ALA A 117 -3.72 3.93 -1.42
CA ALA A 117 -3.17 5.28 -1.45
C ALA A 117 -4.19 6.32 -1.92
N ASN A 118 -4.90 6.00 -3.00
CA ASN A 118 -5.86 6.90 -3.64
C ASN A 118 -6.74 6.11 -4.59
N ARG A 119 -8.06 6.34 -4.54
CA ARG A 119 -9.04 5.71 -5.42
C ARG A 119 -8.69 5.86 -6.91
N ARG A 120 -8.23 7.05 -7.33
CA ARG A 120 -7.89 7.32 -8.74
C ARG A 120 -6.72 6.47 -9.26
N ILE A 121 -5.77 6.10 -8.39
CA ILE A 121 -4.65 5.20 -8.73
C ILE A 121 -5.21 3.80 -9.01
N ILE A 122 -6.08 3.29 -8.15
CA ILE A 122 -6.70 1.96 -8.28
C ILE A 122 -7.54 1.89 -9.56
N GLU A 123 -8.37 2.89 -9.81
CA GLU A 123 -9.16 2.98 -11.04
C GLU A 123 -8.29 3.06 -12.30
N ALA A 124 -7.16 3.78 -12.24
CA ALA A 124 -6.22 3.84 -13.35
C ALA A 124 -5.53 2.50 -13.59
N ALA A 125 -5.20 1.77 -12.53
CA ALA A 125 -4.65 0.40 -12.64
C ALA A 125 -5.66 -0.54 -13.30
N ALA A 126 -6.92 -0.54 -12.85
CA ALA A 126 -7.99 -1.35 -13.43
C ALA A 126 -8.15 -1.08 -14.94
N ARG A 127 -8.22 0.21 -15.33
CA ARG A 127 -8.33 0.60 -16.76
C ARG A 127 -7.12 0.14 -17.58
N ARG A 128 -5.90 0.29 -17.05
CA ARG A 128 -4.67 -0.11 -17.78
C ARG A 128 -4.54 -1.61 -17.93
N LEU A 129 -4.96 -2.37 -16.92
CA LEU A 129 -5.01 -3.83 -16.97
C LEU A 129 -6.19 -4.36 -17.79
N LYS A 130 -7.11 -3.47 -18.17
CA LYS A 130 -8.38 -3.82 -18.85
C LYS A 130 -9.19 -4.85 -18.07
N GLN A 131 -9.23 -4.67 -16.75
CA GLN A 131 -9.98 -5.52 -15.83
C GLN A 131 -11.13 -4.73 -15.19
N PRO A 132 -12.26 -5.39 -14.90
CA PRO A 132 -13.41 -4.75 -14.26
C PRO A 132 -13.04 -4.26 -12.86
N ILE A 133 -13.59 -3.10 -12.47
CA ILE A 133 -13.26 -2.44 -11.20
C ILE A 133 -13.65 -3.28 -9.97
N GLU A 134 -14.61 -4.18 -10.13
CA GLU A 134 -15.09 -5.11 -9.10
C GLU A 134 -14.01 -6.09 -8.65
N LYS A 135 -12.99 -6.32 -9.47
CA LYS A 135 -11.79 -7.10 -9.10
C LYS A 135 -10.81 -6.31 -8.22
N PHE A 136 -11.04 -5.02 -8.00
CA PHE A 136 -10.17 -4.13 -7.22
C PHE A 136 -10.90 -3.65 -5.97
N PRO A 137 -10.91 -4.45 -4.89
CA PRO A 137 -11.56 -4.05 -3.65
C PRO A 137 -10.93 -2.76 -3.10
N MET A 138 -11.77 -1.89 -2.52
CA MET A 138 -11.37 -0.58 -2.01
C MET A 138 -12.07 -0.28 -0.69
N ASN A 139 -11.34 0.36 0.23
CA ASN A 139 -11.86 0.95 1.45
C ASN A 139 -11.21 2.31 1.79
N VAL A 140 -10.49 2.89 0.85
CA VAL A 140 -9.78 4.18 1.00
C VAL A 140 -10.71 5.33 1.39
N ASP A 141 -11.98 5.27 1.01
CA ASP A 141 -13.03 6.24 1.35
C ASP A 141 -13.36 6.27 2.84
N ARG A 142 -13.14 5.17 3.56
CA ARG A 142 -13.44 5.00 4.98
C ARG A 142 -12.20 4.96 5.86
N CYS A 143 -11.11 4.37 5.35
CA CYS A 143 -9.90 4.14 6.12
C CYS A 143 -8.77 5.11 5.77
N ALA A 144 -8.87 5.87 4.66
CA ALA A 144 -7.82 6.69 4.09
C ALA A 144 -6.53 5.90 3.76
N ASN A 145 -5.43 6.59 3.47
CA ASN A 145 -4.13 5.97 3.28
C ASN A 145 -3.46 5.73 4.63
N THR A 146 -3.47 4.51 5.11
CA THR A 146 -2.81 4.07 6.35
C THR A 146 -1.42 3.49 6.10
N SER A 147 -0.76 3.85 4.99
CA SER A 147 0.57 3.34 4.59
C SER A 147 0.60 1.80 4.53
N SER A 148 1.59 1.15 5.09
CA SER A 148 1.72 -0.32 5.08
C SER A 148 0.56 -1.07 5.72
N ALA A 149 -0.26 -0.44 6.57
CA ALA A 149 -1.44 -1.07 7.16
C ALA A 149 -2.64 -1.16 6.20
N THR A 150 -2.64 -0.48 5.05
CA THR A 150 -3.79 -0.46 4.13
C THR A 150 -4.17 -1.83 3.61
N VAL A 151 -3.19 -2.64 3.22
CA VAL A 151 -3.44 -3.97 2.64
C VAL A 151 -3.97 -4.95 3.69
N PRO A 152 -3.34 -5.14 4.87
CA PRO A 152 -3.88 -6.05 5.87
C PRO A 152 -5.26 -5.62 6.41
N ILE A 153 -5.55 -4.31 6.53
CA ILE A 153 -6.89 -3.84 6.89
C ILE A 153 -7.92 -4.21 5.81
N LEU A 154 -7.59 -4.01 4.54
CA LEU A 154 -8.49 -4.36 3.44
C LEU A 154 -8.71 -5.88 3.37
N LEU A 155 -7.67 -6.67 3.58
CA LEU A 155 -7.75 -8.13 3.59
C LEU A 155 -8.66 -8.65 4.70
N ASP A 156 -8.53 -8.09 5.91
CA ASP A 156 -9.41 -8.44 7.02
C ASP A 156 -10.88 -8.12 6.70
N GLU A 157 -11.13 -6.94 6.14
CA GLU A 157 -12.48 -6.56 5.72
C GLU A 157 -13.04 -7.51 4.62
N MET A 158 -12.22 -7.89 3.65
CA MET A 158 -12.60 -8.85 2.62
C MET A 158 -12.91 -10.23 3.22
N ASN A 159 -12.11 -10.65 4.19
CA ASN A 159 -12.33 -11.91 4.90
C ASN A 159 -13.63 -11.91 5.69
N GLN A 160 -13.90 -10.83 6.45
CA GLN A 160 -15.16 -10.66 7.19
C GLN A 160 -16.39 -10.66 6.28
N LYS A 161 -16.25 -10.17 5.05
CA LYS A 161 -17.30 -10.20 4.02
C LYS A 161 -17.42 -11.53 3.29
N GLY A 162 -16.63 -12.55 3.63
CA GLY A 162 -16.61 -13.83 2.97
C GLY A 162 -16.09 -13.80 1.52
N MET A 163 -15.37 -12.76 1.14
CA MET A 163 -14.79 -12.62 -0.19
C MET A 163 -13.56 -13.52 -0.38
N LEU A 164 -12.81 -13.77 0.69
CA LEU A 164 -11.64 -14.65 0.71
C LEU A 164 -12.10 -16.05 1.13
N THR A 165 -11.94 -17.02 0.25
CA THR A 165 -12.19 -18.42 0.54
C THR A 165 -10.86 -19.17 0.62
N VAL A 166 -10.81 -20.27 1.38
CA VAL A 166 -9.58 -21.05 1.66
C VAL A 166 -8.82 -21.48 0.39
N SER A 167 -9.48 -21.51 -0.76
CA SER A 167 -8.87 -21.86 -2.05
C SER A 167 -8.23 -20.66 -2.79
N TYR A 168 -8.39 -19.43 -2.30
CA TYR A 168 -7.90 -18.22 -2.98
C TYR A 168 -6.82 -17.53 -2.13
N THR A 169 -5.64 -18.11 -2.08
CA THR A 169 -4.52 -17.59 -1.28
C THR A 169 -3.44 -16.90 -2.10
N HIS A 170 -3.76 -16.36 -3.26
CA HIS A 170 -2.83 -15.52 -4.00
C HIS A 170 -3.05 -14.06 -3.61
N LEU A 171 -2.37 -13.63 -2.56
CA LEU A 171 -2.35 -12.25 -2.12
C LEU A 171 -1.15 -11.54 -2.74
N ARG A 172 -1.39 -10.39 -3.34
CA ARG A 172 -0.35 -9.53 -3.88
C ARG A 172 -0.56 -8.13 -3.34
N ALA A 173 0.30 -7.75 -2.43
CA ALA A 173 0.44 -6.38 -1.96
C ALA A 173 1.51 -5.68 -2.81
N HIS A 174 1.25 -4.46 -3.21
CA HIS A 174 2.24 -3.56 -3.77
C HIS A 174 2.47 -2.44 -2.76
N GLU A 175 3.65 -2.40 -2.18
CA GLU A 175 4.11 -1.25 -1.40
C GLU A 175 4.96 -0.34 -2.29
N THR A 176 4.71 0.94 -2.19
CA THR A 176 5.52 2.01 -2.80
C THR A 176 6.69 2.38 -1.90
#